data_f9ac81eb3d31e9ebf742b9e4e7331c80
#
_entry.id   f9ac81eb3d31e9ebf742b9e4e7331c80
#
_cell.length_a   1.000
_cell.length_b   1.000
_cell.length_c   1.000
_cell.angle_alpha   90.00
_cell.angle_beta   90.00
_cell.angle_gamma   90.00
#
_symmetry.space_group_name_H-M   'P 1'
#
loop_
_entity.id
_entity.type
_entity.pdbx_description
1 polymer ?
#
loop_
_entity_poly.entity_id
_entity_poly.type
_entity_poly.pdbx_seq_one_letter_code
_entity_poly.pdbx_strand_id
1 'polypeptide(L)'
;MIQMQTMLKSADNTGAKELMCIKVLGGSKRKYANIGDIIVCSVKNATPGGVVKKGEVVRAVIVRSVKGLRRIDGSYIRFDENAAVIIRDDGTPRGTRIFGPVARELREKNYMKIISLAPEVL
;
A
#
# COMPACT_ATOMS: atom_id res chain seq x y z
N MET A 1 5.25 8.27 -8.84
CA MET A 1 5.87 7.46 -7.78
C MET A 1 5.57 8.04 -6.41
N ILE A 2 5.60 7.20 -5.41
CA ILE A 2 5.25 7.61 -4.05
C ILE A 2 6.51 8.16 -3.37
N GLN A 3 6.38 9.34 -2.78
CA GLN A 3 7.46 9.99 -2.05
C GLN A 3 6.93 10.56 -0.75
N MET A 4 7.80 11.19 0.02
CA MET A 4 7.37 11.87 1.26
C MET A 4 6.27 12.86 0.96
N GLN A 5 5.26 12.90 1.83
CA GLN A 5 4.08 13.76 1.75
C GLN A 5 3.06 13.38 0.66
N THR A 6 3.28 12.27 -0.06
CA THR A 6 2.27 11.77 -0.99
C THR A 6 1.07 11.23 -0.20
N MET A 7 -0.13 11.62 -0.62
CA MET A 7 -1.37 11.10 -0.04
C MET A 7 -1.79 9.84 -0.78
N LEU A 8 -2.18 8.81 -0.02
CA LEU A 8 -2.65 7.55 -0.57
C LEU A 8 -3.98 7.17 0.06
N LYS A 9 -4.75 6.37 -0.63
CA LYS A 9 -5.93 5.74 -0.04
C LYS A 9 -5.54 4.44 0.63
N SER A 10 -6.25 4.09 1.69
CA SER A 10 -6.10 2.78 2.31
C SER A 10 -7.02 1.80 1.58
N ALA A 11 -6.45 0.67 1.16
CA ALA A 11 -7.18 -0.34 0.39
C ALA A 11 -7.70 -1.48 1.26
N ASP A 12 -7.77 -1.28 2.57
CA ASP A 12 -8.16 -2.33 3.51
C ASP A 12 -9.29 -1.88 4.44
N ASN A 13 -9.76 -2.80 5.27
CA ASN A 13 -10.86 -2.56 6.21
C ASN A 13 -10.39 -2.23 7.62
N THR A 14 -9.17 -1.72 7.79
CA THR A 14 -8.65 -1.32 9.11
C THR A 14 -9.33 -0.08 9.67
N GLY A 15 -10.10 0.62 8.86
CA GLY A 15 -10.74 1.88 9.23
C GLY A 15 -10.00 3.11 8.73
N ALA A 16 -8.75 2.99 8.32
CA ALA A 16 -8.02 4.09 7.70
C ALA A 16 -8.63 4.42 6.34
N LYS A 17 -8.76 5.71 6.05
CA LYS A 17 -9.27 6.18 4.76
C LYS A 17 -8.17 6.82 3.94
N GLU A 18 -7.37 7.67 4.55
CA GLU A 18 -6.27 8.37 3.89
C GLU A 18 -4.98 8.23 4.68
N LEU A 19 -3.90 7.99 3.96
CA LEU A 19 -2.56 7.84 4.52
C LEU A 19 -1.65 8.88 3.86
N MET A 20 -0.71 9.42 4.64
CA MET A 20 0.33 10.28 4.08
C MET A 20 1.68 9.61 4.26
N CYS A 21 2.41 9.45 3.17
CA CYS A 21 3.75 8.86 3.23
C CYS A 21 4.69 9.78 4.00
N ILE A 22 5.31 9.27 5.06
CA ILE A 22 6.31 10.00 5.85
C ILE A 22 7.71 9.63 5.37
N LYS A 23 7.94 8.34 5.11
CA LYS A 23 9.27 7.84 4.75
C LYS A 23 9.16 6.62 3.85
N VAL A 24 10.06 6.53 2.88
CA VAL A 24 10.22 5.35 2.02
C VAL A 24 11.32 4.48 2.63
N LEU A 25 10.98 3.22 2.93
CA LEU A 25 11.94 2.26 3.49
C LEU A 25 12.72 1.57 2.37
N GLY A 26 13.89 1.04 2.70
CA GLY A 26 14.71 0.30 1.75
C GLY A 26 16.08 0.90 1.49
N GLY A 27 16.54 1.80 2.38
CA GLY A 27 17.88 2.38 2.27
C GLY A 27 17.88 3.86 2.62
N SER A 28 19.02 4.35 3.10
CA SER A 28 19.13 5.72 3.59
C SER A 28 18.95 6.79 2.53
N LYS A 29 19.14 6.45 1.26
CA LYS A 29 19.03 7.39 0.13
C LYS A 29 17.78 7.16 -0.71
N ARG A 30 16.91 6.26 -0.32
CA ARG A 30 15.73 5.94 -1.11
C ARG A 30 14.70 7.05 -0.99
N LYS A 31 14.30 7.63 -2.12
CA LYS A 31 13.36 8.76 -2.17
C LYS A 31 11.98 8.36 -2.68
N TYR A 32 11.88 7.33 -3.51
CA TYR A 32 10.64 6.97 -4.20
C TYR A 32 10.28 5.53 -3.98
N ALA A 33 9.00 5.26 -3.86
CA ALA A 33 8.45 3.93 -3.72
C ALA A 33 7.49 3.63 -4.85
N ASN A 34 7.35 2.36 -5.19
CA ASN A 34 6.38 1.89 -6.16
C ASN A 34 5.69 0.63 -5.61
N ILE A 35 4.88 -0.03 -6.43
CA ILE A 35 4.11 -1.21 -6.03
C ILE A 35 5.04 -2.26 -5.39
N GLY A 36 4.63 -2.75 -4.22
CA GLY A 36 5.40 -3.74 -3.47
C GLY A 36 6.42 -3.17 -2.51
N ASP A 37 6.65 -1.87 -2.52
CA ASP A 37 7.57 -1.23 -1.58
C ASP A 37 6.86 -0.89 -0.28
N ILE A 38 7.61 -0.91 0.82
CA ILE A 38 7.08 -0.58 2.14
C ILE A 38 7.36 0.88 2.44
N ILE A 39 6.36 1.57 2.95
CA ILE A 39 6.48 2.96 3.38
C ILE A 39 5.98 3.10 4.81
N VAL A 40 6.42 4.15 5.49
CA VAL A 40 5.88 4.56 6.78
C VAL A 40 4.88 5.68 6.52
N CYS A 41 3.69 5.54 7.06
CA CYS A 41 2.60 6.48 6.83
C CYS A 41 2.04 7.01 8.13
N SER A 42 1.48 8.23 8.07
CA SER A 42 0.62 8.77 9.10
C SER A 42 -0.83 8.64 8.64
N VAL A 43 -1.70 8.15 9.51
CA VAL A 43 -3.14 8.02 9.20
C VAL A 43 -3.76 9.42 9.32
N LYS A 44 -4.18 9.98 8.20
CA LYS A 44 -4.75 11.34 8.16
C LYS A 44 -6.25 11.37 8.33
N ASN A 45 -6.94 10.29 7.97
CA ASN A 45 -8.37 10.16 8.14
C ASN A 45 -8.70 8.71 8.43
N ALA A 46 -9.55 8.47 9.42
CA ALA A 46 -9.92 7.12 9.83
C ALA A 46 -11.34 7.10 10.37
N THR A 47 -12.01 5.95 10.22
CA THR A 47 -13.32 5.70 10.80
C THR A 47 -13.18 5.51 12.30
N PRO A 48 -13.99 6.19 13.13
CA PRO A 48 -13.97 5.97 14.57
C PRO A 48 -14.25 4.49 14.92
N GLY A 49 -13.47 3.96 15.87
CA GLY A 49 -13.63 2.58 16.31
C GLY A 49 -12.95 1.54 15.44
N GLY A 50 -12.21 1.93 14.41
CA GLY A 50 -11.45 1.00 13.57
C GLY A 50 -10.18 0.48 14.25
N VAL A 51 -9.50 -0.43 13.55
CA VAL A 51 -8.26 -1.03 14.03
C VAL A 51 -7.15 0.03 14.19
N VAL A 52 -7.13 1.02 13.31
CA VAL A 52 -6.18 2.13 13.38
C VAL A 52 -6.92 3.43 13.65
N LYS A 53 -6.21 4.39 14.25
CA LYS A 53 -6.77 5.68 14.63
C LYS A 53 -6.09 6.79 13.86
N LYS A 54 -6.81 7.92 13.71
CA LYS A 54 -6.25 9.13 13.10
C LYS A 54 -5.00 9.56 13.88
N GLY A 55 -3.95 9.87 13.14
CA GLY A 55 -2.67 10.29 13.72
C GLY A 55 -1.70 9.15 14.02
N GLU A 56 -2.14 7.90 13.92
CA GLU A 56 -1.27 6.76 14.15
C GLU A 56 -0.22 6.65 13.04
N VAL A 57 0.99 6.25 13.40
CA VAL A 57 2.06 6.00 12.44
C VAL A 57 2.11 4.48 12.18
N VAL A 58 1.99 4.11 10.92
CA VAL A 58 1.89 2.70 10.53
C VAL A 58 2.81 2.40 9.34
N ARG A 59 3.12 1.13 9.15
CA ARG A 59 3.78 0.65 7.93
C ARG A 59 2.73 0.18 6.95
N ALA A 60 2.98 0.42 5.67
CA ALA A 60 2.08 0.01 4.61
C ALA A 60 2.87 -0.42 3.38
N VAL A 61 2.29 -1.34 2.61
CA VAL A 61 2.84 -1.75 1.32
C VAL A 61 1.97 -1.17 0.22
N ILE A 62 2.60 -0.62 -0.82
CA ILE A 62 1.88 -0.02 -1.94
C ILE A 62 1.33 -1.14 -2.83
N VAL A 63 0.01 -1.12 -3.05
CA VAL A 63 -0.68 -2.14 -3.87
C VAL A 63 -1.13 -1.58 -5.21
N ARG A 64 -1.33 -0.26 -5.32
CA ARG A 64 -1.70 0.42 -6.55
C ARG A 64 -0.91 1.71 -6.69
N SER A 65 -0.57 2.08 -7.93
CA SER A 65 0.13 3.33 -8.21
C SER A 65 -0.40 3.95 -9.50
N VAL A 66 -0.62 5.26 -9.49
CA VAL A 66 -1.04 5.98 -10.69
C VAL A 66 0.04 5.92 -11.76
N LYS A 67 1.31 6.02 -11.37
CA LYS A 67 2.40 5.90 -12.34
C LYS A 67 2.50 4.49 -12.92
N GLY A 68 2.17 3.48 -12.12
CA GLY A 68 2.23 2.09 -12.56
C GLY A 68 3.65 1.57 -12.73
N LEU A 69 3.77 0.46 -13.41
CA LEU A 69 5.05 -0.15 -13.69
C LEU A 69 5.03 -0.92 -15.02
N ARG A 70 6.21 -1.06 -15.61
CA ARG A 70 6.40 -1.85 -16.80
C ARG A 70 6.79 -3.26 -16.40
N ARG A 71 6.17 -4.25 -17.04
CA ARG A 71 6.46 -5.66 -16.80
C ARG A 71 7.50 -6.19 -17.79
N ILE A 72 8.11 -7.30 -17.44
CA ILE A 72 9.17 -7.93 -18.23
C ILE A 72 8.67 -8.30 -19.63
N ASP A 73 7.41 -8.70 -19.75
CA ASP A 73 6.81 -9.09 -21.04
C ASP A 73 6.47 -7.89 -21.94
N GLY A 74 6.82 -6.68 -21.53
CA GLY A 74 6.54 -5.47 -22.29
C GLY A 74 5.19 -4.84 -21.99
N SER A 75 4.33 -5.47 -21.21
CA SER A 75 3.05 -4.87 -20.82
C SER A 75 3.27 -3.82 -19.74
N TYR A 76 2.27 -3.00 -19.52
CA TYR A 76 2.32 -1.90 -18.57
C TYR A 76 1.02 -1.90 -17.75
N ILE A 77 1.14 -1.74 -16.44
CA ILE A 77 -0.03 -1.65 -15.57
C ILE A 77 -0.06 -0.29 -14.89
N ARG A 78 -1.23 0.34 -14.87
CA ARG A 78 -1.49 1.62 -14.21
C ARG A 78 -2.83 1.55 -13.51
N PHE A 79 -2.94 2.31 -12.44
CA PHE A 79 -4.18 2.40 -11.68
C PHE A 79 -4.66 3.85 -11.62
N ASP A 80 -5.92 4.05 -11.26
CA ASP A 80 -6.51 5.38 -11.19
C ASP A 80 -6.10 6.13 -9.92
N GLU A 81 -5.57 5.42 -8.93
CA GLU A 81 -5.21 6.01 -7.65
C GLU A 81 -4.03 5.31 -7.03
N ASN A 82 -3.37 6.01 -6.10
CA ASN A 82 -2.35 5.41 -5.26
C ASN A 82 -3.02 4.82 -4.03
N ALA A 83 -2.73 3.57 -3.72
CA ALA A 83 -3.31 2.90 -2.56
C ALA A 83 -2.32 1.97 -1.89
N ALA A 84 -2.47 1.82 -0.59
CA ALA A 84 -1.60 1.00 0.23
C ALA A 84 -2.42 0.18 1.22
N VAL A 85 -1.85 -0.93 1.67
CA VAL A 85 -2.43 -1.81 2.68
C VAL A 85 -1.56 -1.74 3.92
N ILE A 86 -2.18 -1.48 5.07
CA ILE A 86 -1.47 -1.39 6.34
C ILE A 86 -1.03 -2.80 6.74
N ILE A 87 0.25 -2.94 7.10
CA ILE A 87 0.85 -4.21 7.44
C ILE A 87 1.42 -4.21 8.85
N ARG A 88 1.60 -5.42 9.40
CA ARG A 88 2.31 -5.64 10.65
C ARG A 88 3.81 -5.72 10.38
N ASP A 89 4.60 -5.80 11.45
CA ASP A 89 6.06 -5.91 11.35
C ASP A 89 6.51 -7.13 10.57
N ASP A 90 5.72 -8.22 10.58
CA ASP A 90 6.03 -9.44 9.83
C ASP A 90 5.57 -9.40 8.37
N GLY A 91 5.00 -8.29 7.92
CA GLY A 91 4.54 -8.13 6.54
C GLY A 91 3.13 -8.61 6.27
N THR A 92 2.42 -9.12 7.27
CA THR A 92 1.01 -9.55 7.08
C THR A 92 0.06 -8.35 7.20
N PRO A 93 -1.07 -8.35 6.47
CA PRO A 93 -2.02 -7.24 6.55
C PRO A 93 -2.68 -7.19 7.93
N ARG A 94 -2.89 -5.99 8.44
CA ARG A 94 -3.60 -5.77 9.71
C ARG A 94 -5.10 -5.95 9.56
N GLY A 95 -5.62 -5.68 8.38
CA GLY A 95 -7.04 -5.87 8.09
C GLY A 95 -7.35 -7.29 7.63
N THR A 96 -8.63 -7.58 7.52
CA THR A 96 -9.11 -8.90 7.08
C THR A 96 -9.64 -8.89 5.66
N ARG A 97 -9.80 -7.70 5.05
CA ARG A 97 -10.31 -7.56 3.68
C ARG A 97 -9.51 -6.50 2.94
N ILE A 98 -9.41 -6.67 1.63
CA ILE A 98 -8.79 -5.71 0.75
C ILE A 98 -9.82 -5.29 -0.30
N PHE A 99 -9.86 -3.99 -0.58
CA PHE A 99 -10.81 -3.39 -1.53
C PHE A 99 -10.10 -3.02 -2.82
N GLY A 100 -10.74 -3.36 -3.93
CA GLY A 100 -10.22 -3.04 -5.25
C GLY A 100 -9.09 -3.94 -5.72
N PRO A 101 -8.60 -3.72 -6.94
CA PRO A 101 -7.56 -4.57 -7.52
C PRO A 101 -6.19 -4.30 -6.90
N VAL A 102 -5.33 -5.32 -6.93
CA VAL A 102 -3.92 -5.19 -6.56
C VAL A 102 -3.06 -5.72 -7.70
N ALA A 103 -1.82 -5.26 -7.79
CA ALA A 103 -0.91 -5.74 -8.80
C ALA A 103 -0.33 -7.11 -8.42
N ARG A 104 -0.18 -7.99 -9.40
CA ARG A 104 0.35 -9.35 -9.16
C ARG A 104 1.83 -9.37 -8.75
N GLU A 105 2.54 -8.26 -8.93
CA GLU A 105 3.93 -8.13 -8.49
C GLU A 105 4.12 -8.33 -6.99
N LEU A 106 3.06 -8.17 -6.21
CA LEU A 106 3.10 -8.43 -4.77
C LEU A 106 3.43 -9.89 -4.45
N ARG A 107 3.08 -10.83 -5.34
CA ARG A 107 3.43 -12.24 -5.18
C ARG A 107 4.94 -12.45 -5.16
N GLU A 108 5.65 -11.77 -6.07
CA GLU A 108 7.10 -11.87 -6.18
C GLU A 108 7.82 -11.30 -4.96
N LYS A 109 7.17 -10.40 -4.25
CA LYS A 109 7.71 -9.76 -3.04
C LYS A 109 7.21 -10.39 -1.75
N ASN A 110 6.64 -11.59 -1.84
CA ASN A 110 6.19 -12.39 -0.69
C ASN A 110 4.99 -11.85 0.07
N TYR A 111 4.12 -11.09 -0.59
CA TYR A 111 2.88 -10.60 0.01
C TYR A 111 1.69 -11.49 -0.38
N MET A 112 1.84 -12.79 -0.19
CA MET A 112 0.83 -13.77 -0.60
C MET A 112 -0.50 -13.60 0.14
N LYS A 113 -0.47 -13.19 1.41
CA LYS A 113 -1.70 -12.96 2.15
C LYS A 113 -2.52 -11.80 1.59
N ILE A 114 -1.83 -10.76 1.14
CA ILE A 114 -2.49 -9.63 0.48
C ILE A 114 -3.14 -10.11 -0.83
N ILE A 115 -2.41 -10.88 -1.61
CA ILE A 115 -2.91 -11.44 -2.87
C ILE A 115 -4.16 -12.31 -2.61
N SER A 116 -4.13 -13.14 -1.57
CA SER A 116 -5.25 -14.05 -1.28
C SER A 116 -6.49 -13.31 -0.80
N LEU A 117 -6.34 -12.16 -0.18
CA LEU A 117 -7.46 -11.36 0.31
C LEU A 117 -8.01 -10.40 -0.75
N ALA A 118 -7.25 -10.13 -1.80
CA ALA A 118 -7.66 -9.17 -2.82
C ALA A 118 -8.79 -9.75 -3.70
N PRO A 119 -9.81 -8.94 -4.02
CA PRO A 119 -10.90 -9.40 -4.88
C PRO A 119 -10.47 -9.57 -6.33
N GLU A 120 -9.43 -8.88 -6.76
CA GLU A 120 -8.93 -8.94 -8.12
C GLU A 120 -7.42 -8.71 -8.13
N VAL A 121 -6.69 -9.52 -8.89
CA VAL A 121 -5.24 -9.41 -9.03
C VAL A 121 -4.94 -9.15 -10.50
N LEU A 122 -4.39 -8.00 -10.79
CA LEU A 122 -4.04 -7.56 -12.14
C LEU A 122 -2.52 -7.55 -12.33
#